data_22b48733f9b3c9fb9ebdefd1cb3bfefd
#
_entry.id   22b48733f9b3c9fb9ebdefd1cb3bfefd
#
_cell.length_a   1.000
_cell.length_b   1.000
_cell.length_c   1.000
_cell.angle_alpha   90.00
_cell.angle_beta   90.00
_cell.angle_gamma   90.00
#
_symmetry.space_group_name_H-M   'P 1'
#
loop_
_entity.id
_entity.type
_entity.pdbx_description
1 polymer ?
#
loop_
_entity_poly.entity_id
_entity_poly.type
_entity_poly.pdbx_seq_one_letter_code
_entity_poly.pdbx_strand_id
1 'polypeptide(L)'
;MIRVMSAYSLAIKTGSIPACWRPRLMLLFIIACFAVPLAAAGWLVGRWTPSGTVQHGELLTPARPVKELRFISLDERRLDATALHGRWALAYVGSAEGCDIGCRTALYNMRQVRLALGKDRERVNTLLLLEETPAPALRQWLADEHAALIVGVADN
;
A
#
# COMPACT_ATOMS: atom_id res chain seq x y z
N MET A 1 21.07 75.85 8.38
CA MET A 1 22.22 75.01 8.07
C MET A 1 21.69 73.56 8.02
N ILE A 2 21.19 73.15 6.84
CA ILE A 2 20.59 71.81 6.67
C ILE A 2 21.43 71.07 5.61
N ARG A 3 22.13 70.06 6.03
CA ARG A 3 23.01 69.19 5.23
C ARG A 3 22.20 68.13 4.53
N VAL A 4 22.08 68.18 3.21
CA VAL A 4 21.42 67.24 2.35
C VAL A 4 22.28 65.95 2.30
N MET A 5 21.78 64.84 2.84
CA MET A 5 22.41 63.54 2.67
C MET A 5 22.12 63.02 1.26
N SER A 6 23.21 62.89 0.49
CA SER A 6 23.19 62.31 -0.86
C SER A 6 22.86 60.82 -0.79
N ALA A 7 21.73 60.43 -1.33
CA ALA A 7 21.33 59.04 -1.50
C ALA A 7 22.16 58.41 -2.62
N TYR A 8 23.00 57.45 -2.27
CA TYR A 8 23.68 56.58 -3.21
C TYR A 8 22.68 55.62 -3.81
N SER A 9 22.16 55.90 -4.98
CA SER A 9 21.43 54.92 -5.80
C SER A 9 22.40 53.85 -6.30
N LEU A 10 22.38 52.68 -5.64
CA LEU A 10 22.99 51.47 -6.18
C LEU A 10 22.15 51.03 -7.40
N ALA A 11 22.56 51.46 -8.58
CA ALA A 11 22.04 50.95 -9.83
C ALA A 11 22.49 49.49 -10.00
N ILE A 12 21.62 48.57 -9.63
CA ILE A 12 21.80 47.16 -9.98
C ILE A 12 21.70 47.06 -11.50
N LYS A 13 22.85 46.89 -12.14
CA LYS A 13 22.97 46.69 -13.58
C LYS A 13 22.35 45.33 -13.92
N THR A 14 21.03 45.29 -14.13
CA THR A 14 20.34 44.13 -14.66
C THR A 14 20.82 43.93 -16.09
N GLY A 15 21.75 42.96 -16.26
CA GLY A 15 22.21 42.57 -17.58
C GLY A 15 21.01 42.03 -18.37
N SER A 16 20.60 42.82 -19.37
CA SER A 16 19.51 42.44 -20.27
C SER A 16 19.95 41.23 -21.10
N ILE A 17 19.34 40.10 -20.81
CA ILE A 17 19.51 38.88 -21.61
C ILE A 17 19.06 39.18 -23.03
N PRO A 18 19.91 38.95 -24.09
CA PRO A 18 19.55 39.25 -25.46
C PRO A 18 18.24 38.55 -25.86
N ALA A 19 17.38 39.25 -26.57
CA ALA A 19 15.99 38.83 -26.85
C ALA A 19 15.90 37.44 -27.53
N CYS A 20 16.93 37.01 -28.25
CA CYS A 20 17.00 35.70 -28.89
C CYS A 20 17.25 34.53 -27.91
N TRP A 21 17.73 34.80 -26.68
CA TRP A 21 17.99 33.78 -25.68
C TRP A 21 16.78 33.47 -24.78
N ARG A 22 15.85 34.42 -24.69
CA ARG A 22 14.62 34.26 -23.87
C ARG A 22 13.82 33.02 -24.24
N PRO A 23 13.47 32.73 -25.51
CA PRO A 23 12.72 31.55 -25.87
C PRO A 23 13.50 30.25 -25.62
N ARG A 24 14.85 30.29 -25.81
CA ARG A 24 15.70 29.12 -25.52
C ARG A 24 15.78 28.80 -24.03
N LEU A 25 15.93 29.85 -23.20
CA LEU A 25 15.91 29.72 -21.76
C LEU A 25 14.57 29.21 -21.24
N MET A 26 13.46 29.69 -21.81
CA MET A 26 12.13 29.23 -21.46
C MET A 26 11.93 27.76 -21.82
N LEU A 27 12.40 27.31 -22.98
CA LEU A 27 12.35 25.91 -23.38
C LEU A 27 13.20 25.04 -22.46
N LEU A 28 14.42 25.46 -22.15
CA LEU A 28 15.30 24.75 -21.22
C LEU A 28 14.72 24.67 -19.82
N PHE A 29 14.06 25.73 -19.35
CA PHE A 29 13.38 25.74 -18.06
C PHE A 29 12.22 24.71 -18.01
N ILE A 30 11.42 24.67 -19.08
CA ILE A 30 10.32 23.70 -19.20
C ILE A 30 10.89 22.26 -19.17
N ILE A 31 11.92 21.99 -19.98
CA ILE A 31 12.57 20.67 -20.00
C ILE A 31 13.14 20.33 -18.63
N ALA A 32 13.83 21.26 -17.97
CA ALA A 32 14.40 21.06 -16.65
C ALA A 32 13.34 20.76 -15.59
N CYS A 33 12.17 21.41 -15.66
CA CYS A 33 11.07 21.22 -14.73
C CYS A 33 10.56 19.76 -14.72
N PHE A 34 10.67 19.05 -15.84
CA PHE A 34 10.34 17.63 -15.95
C PHE A 34 11.54 16.71 -15.75
N ALA A 35 12.68 17.06 -16.32
CA ALA A 35 13.86 16.21 -16.30
C ALA A 35 14.52 16.14 -14.91
N VAL A 36 14.56 17.25 -14.16
CA VAL A 36 15.21 17.31 -12.85
C VAL A 36 14.54 16.38 -11.82
N PRO A 37 13.20 16.40 -11.63
CA PRO A 37 12.57 15.50 -10.67
C PRO A 37 12.72 14.02 -11.08
N LEU A 38 12.67 13.70 -12.37
CA LEU A 38 12.92 12.33 -12.84
C LEU A 38 14.36 11.87 -12.56
N ALA A 39 15.34 12.73 -12.88
CA ALA A 39 16.74 12.43 -12.61
C ALA A 39 17.01 12.29 -11.10
N ALA A 40 16.42 13.19 -10.29
CA ALA A 40 16.52 13.13 -8.83
C ALA A 40 15.88 11.84 -8.27
N ALA A 41 14.70 11.47 -8.76
CA ALA A 41 14.05 10.23 -8.37
C ALA A 41 14.89 9.00 -8.73
N GLY A 42 15.40 8.92 -9.97
CA GLY A 42 16.26 7.83 -10.40
C GLY A 42 17.56 7.73 -9.60
N TRP A 43 18.12 8.87 -9.20
CA TRP A 43 19.33 8.89 -8.37
C TRP A 43 19.05 8.48 -6.91
N LEU A 44 17.86 8.85 -6.37
CA LEU A 44 17.44 8.51 -5.02
C LEU A 44 17.03 7.04 -4.87
N VAL A 45 16.48 6.45 -5.93
CA VAL A 45 16.05 5.03 -5.91
C VAL A 45 17.23 4.14 -5.56
N GLY A 46 17.11 3.37 -4.49
CA GLY A 46 18.13 2.45 -3.99
C GLY A 46 19.23 3.09 -3.13
N ARG A 47 19.28 4.44 -3.00
CA ARG A 47 20.24 5.13 -2.13
C ARG A 47 19.61 5.69 -0.86
N TRP A 48 18.35 6.05 -0.93
CA TRP A 48 17.64 6.59 0.22
C TRP A 48 16.41 5.75 0.52
N THR A 49 16.43 5.11 1.68
CA THR A 49 15.26 4.44 2.26
C THR A 49 14.76 5.33 3.39
N PRO A 50 13.51 5.82 3.34
CA PRO A 50 12.97 6.61 4.44
C PRO A 50 12.98 5.76 5.73
N SER A 51 13.51 6.34 6.81
CA SER A 51 13.61 5.69 8.12
C SER A 51 12.26 5.59 8.86
N GLY A 52 11.23 6.27 8.36
CA GLY A 52 9.87 6.24 8.89
C GLY A 52 8.90 5.65 7.88
N THR A 53 8.16 4.63 8.29
CA THR A 53 7.06 4.07 7.51
C THR A 53 5.74 4.48 8.16
N VAL A 54 4.81 4.99 7.36
CA VAL A 54 3.44 5.35 7.80
C VAL A 54 2.54 4.12 7.63
N GLN A 55 2.98 2.98 8.14
CA GLN A 55 2.21 1.74 8.09
C GLN A 55 1.47 1.54 9.41
N HIS A 56 0.26 1.03 9.34
CA HIS A 56 -0.55 0.69 10.51
C HIS A 56 -0.29 -0.74 11.01
N GLY A 57 0.86 -1.32 10.70
CA GLY A 57 1.25 -2.67 11.10
C GLY A 57 2.75 -2.79 11.26
N GLU A 58 3.19 -3.95 11.70
CA GLU A 58 4.61 -4.30 11.84
C GLU A 58 5.03 -5.19 10.68
N LEU A 59 6.09 -4.78 9.97
CA LEU A 59 6.69 -5.59 8.94
C LEU A 59 7.64 -6.61 9.57
N LEU A 60 7.35 -7.90 9.40
CA LEU A 60 8.24 -8.96 9.89
C LEU A 60 9.53 -9.01 9.07
N THR A 61 10.61 -8.57 9.69
CA THR A 61 11.96 -8.59 9.08
C THR A 61 12.91 -9.37 9.97
N PRO A 62 13.49 -10.50 9.53
CA PRO A 62 13.35 -11.12 8.20
C PRO A 62 11.99 -11.79 7.99
N ALA A 63 11.58 -11.91 6.72
CA ALA A 63 10.35 -12.62 6.37
C ALA A 63 10.38 -14.06 6.90
N ARG A 64 9.29 -14.48 7.56
CA ARG A 64 9.16 -15.84 8.07
C ARG A 64 8.42 -16.70 7.04
N PRO A 65 9.05 -17.75 6.49
CA PRO A 65 8.36 -18.62 5.56
C PRO A 65 7.26 -19.41 6.32
N VAL A 66 6.06 -19.40 5.76
CA VAL A 66 4.96 -20.27 6.22
C VAL A 66 5.21 -21.66 5.65
N LYS A 67 5.79 -22.55 6.46
CA LYS A 67 6.16 -23.90 6.02
C LYS A 67 4.99 -24.87 6.07
N GLU A 68 4.10 -24.73 7.04
CA GLU A 68 2.96 -25.62 7.27
C GLU A 68 1.73 -24.76 7.60
N LEU A 69 0.67 -24.97 6.85
CA LEU A 69 -0.67 -24.49 7.16
C LEU A 69 -1.50 -25.72 7.52
N ARG A 70 -1.88 -25.86 8.78
CA ARG A 70 -2.72 -26.94 9.26
C ARG A 70 -4.13 -26.42 9.47
N PHE A 71 -4.83 -26.21 8.38
CA PHE A 71 -6.21 -25.78 8.40
C PHE A 71 -7.05 -26.67 7.49
N ILE A 72 -8.26 -26.93 7.94
CA ILE A 72 -9.27 -27.62 7.15
C ILE A 72 -10.28 -26.59 6.70
N SER A 73 -10.58 -26.55 5.40
CA SER A 73 -11.66 -25.73 4.86
C SER A 73 -13.01 -26.20 5.39
N LEU A 74 -14.01 -25.31 5.38
CA LEU A 74 -15.41 -25.70 5.70
C LEU A 74 -15.93 -26.84 4.83
N ASP A 75 -15.34 -27.05 3.63
CA ASP A 75 -15.63 -28.18 2.73
C ASP A 75 -14.78 -29.41 3.02
N GLU A 76 -14.20 -29.54 4.22
CA GLU A 76 -13.35 -30.63 4.67
C GLU A 76 -12.09 -30.88 3.84
N ARG A 77 -11.71 -29.91 3.00
CA ARG A 77 -10.46 -29.94 2.25
C ARG A 77 -9.33 -29.36 3.09
N ARG A 78 -8.20 -30.04 3.12
CA ARG A 78 -7.01 -29.48 3.75
C ARG A 78 -6.53 -28.24 2.97
N LEU A 79 -6.37 -27.14 3.69
CA LEU A 79 -5.72 -25.93 3.17
C LEU A 79 -4.22 -26.13 3.32
N ASP A 80 -3.58 -26.42 2.22
CA ASP A 80 -2.13 -26.55 2.16
C ASP A 80 -1.50 -25.23 1.71
N ALA A 81 -0.26 -24.98 2.14
CA ALA A 81 0.51 -23.82 1.72
C ALA A 81 0.65 -23.71 0.18
N THR A 82 0.61 -24.85 -0.51
CA THR A 82 0.64 -24.94 -1.97
C THR A 82 -0.56 -24.26 -2.63
N ALA A 83 -1.73 -24.27 -2.00
CA ALA A 83 -2.93 -23.60 -2.52
C ALA A 83 -2.80 -22.06 -2.55
N LEU A 84 -1.87 -21.50 -1.77
CA LEU A 84 -1.60 -20.08 -1.69
C LEU A 84 -0.39 -19.68 -2.54
N HIS A 85 0.32 -20.61 -3.14
CA HIS A 85 1.53 -20.34 -3.91
C HIS A 85 1.23 -19.45 -5.14
N GLY A 86 2.09 -18.44 -5.35
CA GLY A 86 1.98 -17.53 -6.48
C GLY A 86 0.89 -16.46 -6.35
N ARG A 87 0.24 -16.36 -5.19
CA ARG A 87 -0.78 -15.34 -4.91
C ARG A 87 -0.51 -14.66 -3.58
N TRP A 88 -0.93 -13.42 -3.47
CA TRP A 88 -0.95 -12.71 -2.19
C TRP A 88 -2.11 -13.23 -1.35
N ALA A 89 -1.94 -13.25 -0.05
CA ALA A 89 -2.98 -13.65 0.88
C ALA A 89 -3.23 -12.53 1.90
N LEU A 90 -4.48 -12.08 1.99
CA LEU A 90 -4.97 -11.27 3.09
C LEU A 90 -5.62 -12.24 4.08
N ALA A 91 -5.02 -12.42 5.24
CA ALA A 91 -5.51 -13.34 6.25
C ALA A 91 -5.98 -12.58 7.50
N TYR A 92 -7.14 -12.95 8.01
CA TYR A 92 -7.62 -12.59 9.33
C TYR A 92 -7.66 -13.83 10.19
N VAL A 93 -7.10 -13.75 11.39
CA VAL A 93 -7.11 -14.83 12.37
C VAL A 93 -8.05 -14.42 13.50
N GLY A 94 -9.01 -15.27 13.82
CA GLY A 94 -10.02 -14.98 14.84
C GLY A 94 -10.48 -16.23 15.57
N SER A 95 -11.21 -16.02 16.69
CA SER A 95 -11.88 -17.11 17.40
C SER A 95 -13.19 -17.47 16.72
N ALA A 96 -13.64 -18.72 16.91
CA ALA A 96 -14.88 -19.23 16.34
C ALA A 96 -16.13 -18.85 17.14
N GLU A 97 -15.99 -18.36 18.37
CA GLU A 97 -17.11 -18.05 19.27
C GLU A 97 -18.05 -16.95 18.74
N GLY A 98 -17.61 -16.18 17.75
CA GLY A 98 -18.43 -15.21 17.06
C GLY A 98 -17.56 -14.18 16.34
N CYS A 99 -17.91 -13.90 15.10
CA CYS A 99 -17.32 -12.78 14.38
C CYS A 99 -17.91 -11.48 14.96
N ASP A 100 -17.19 -10.83 15.87
CA ASP A 100 -17.54 -9.56 16.47
C ASP A 100 -17.52 -8.42 15.46
N ILE A 101 -17.76 -7.19 15.91
CA ILE A 101 -17.75 -6.00 15.05
C ILE A 101 -16.37 -5.81 14.40
N GLY A 102 -15.29 -6.10 15.12
CA GLY A 102 -13.91 -6.01 14.61
C GLY A 102 -13.67 -6.99 13.47
N CYS A 103 -14.05 -8.25 13.67
CA CYS A 103 -13.99 -9.30 12.67
C CYS A 103 -14.80 -8.93 11.41
N ARG A 104 -16.06 -8.54 11.57
CA ARG A 104 -16.93 -8.14 10.44
C ARG A 104 -16.36 -6.97 9.66
N THR A 105 -15.83 -5.97 10.36
CA THR A 105 -15.18 -4.81 9.74
C THR A 105 -13.93 -5.24 8.96
N ALA A 106 -13.11 -6.12 9.53
CA ALA A 106 -11.92 -6.65 8.87
C ALA A 106 -12.28 -7.40 7.58
N LEU A 107 -13.26 -8.31 7.63
CA LEU A 107 -13.72 -9.06 6.45
C LEU A 107 -14.31 -8.16 5.39
N TYR A 108 -15.09 -7.15 5.79
CA TYR A 108 -15.60 -6.12 4.88
C TYR A 108 -14.45 -5.37 4.19
N ASN A 109 -13.46 -4.91 4.95
CA ASN A 109 -12.31 -4.19 4.41
C ASN A 109 -11.47 -5.07 3.46
N MET A 110 -11.25 -6.33 3.81
CA MET A 110 -10.56 -7.30 2.94
C MET A 110 -11.28 -7.45 1.59
N ARG A 111 -12.61 -7.56 1.62
CA ARG A 111 -13.44 -7.61 0.41
C ARG A 111 -13.30 -6.32 -0.40
N GLN A 112 -13.37 -5.15 0.23
CA GLN A 112 -13.23 -3.86 -0.45
C GLN A 112 -11.85 -3.69 -1.09
N VAL A 113 -10.79 -4.04 -0.37
CA VAL A 113 -9.42 -4.01 -0.90
C VAL A 113 -9.30 -4.91 -2.13
N ARG A 114 -9.81 -6.14 -2.06
CA ARG A 114 -9.78 -7.07 -3.21
C ARG A 114 -10.56 -6.53 -4.41
N LEU A 115 -11.73 -5.92 -4.18
CA LEU A 115 -12.52 -5.30 -5.25
C LEU A 115 -11.81 -4.08 -5.87
N ALA A 116 -11.14 -3.27 -5.06
CA ALA A 116 -10.39 -2.10 -5.50
C ALA A 116 -9.20 -2.44 -6.41
N LEU A 117 -8.67 -3.66 -6.33
CA LEU A 117 -7.60 -4.15 -7.21
C LEU A 117 -8.06 -4.37 -8.66
N GLY A 118 -9.36 -4.34 -8.94
CA GLY A 118 -9.92 -4.46 -10.28
C GLY A 118 -9.44 -5.72 -11.01
N LYS A 119 -8.66 -5.55 -12.08
CA LYS A 119 -8.11 -6.67 -12.89
C LYS A 119 -7.15 -7.58 -12.12
N ASP A 120 -6.46 -7.05 -11.11
CA ASP A 120 -5.48 -7.79 -10.32
C ASP A 120 -6.10 -8.53 -9.12
N ARG A 121 -7.42 -8.47 -8.93
CA ARG A 121 -8.14 -9.12 -7.81
C ARG A 121 -7.90 -10.64 -7.72
N GLU A 122 -7.67 -11.29 -8.86
CA GLU A 122 -7.41 -12.73 -8.92
C GLU A 122 -6.00 -13.12 -8.41
N ARG A 123 -5.13 -12.14 -8.20
CA ARG A 123 -3.80 -12.34 -7.61
C ARG A 123 -3.82 -12.31 -6.09
N VAL A 124 -4.97 -11.98 -5.48
CA VAL A 124 -5.12 -11.84 -4.04
C VAL A 124 -6.21 -12.76 -3.53
N ASN A 125 -5.84 -13.68 -2.65
CA ASN A 125 -6.76 -14.51 -1.88
C ASN A 125 -7.14 -13.82 -0.57
N THR A 126 -8.36 -14.01 -0.11
CA THR A 126 -8.82 -13.59 1.21
C THR A 126 -9.08 -14.82 2.07
N LEU A 127 -8.50 -14.87 3.26
CA LEU A 127 -8.57 -16.00 4.17
C LEU A 127 -9.12 -15.57 5.53
N LEU A 128 -10.00 -16.38 6.08
CA LEU A 128 -10.41 -16.34 7.48
C LEU A 128 -9.91 -17.62 8.13
N LEU A 129 -9.05 -17.49 9.12
CA LEU A 129 -8.50 -18.61 9.87
C LEU A 129 -9.11 -18.60 11.27
N LEU A 130 -9.80 -19.67 11.63
CA LEU A 130 -10.49 -19.85 12.91
C LEU A 130 -9.83 -20.94 13.72
N GLU A 131 -9.77 -20.77 15.02
CA GLU A 131 -9.24 -21.79 15.94
C GLU A 131 -10.18 -22.99 16.08
N GLU A 132 -11.50 -22.75 15.96
CA GLU A 132 -12.54 -23.75 16.12
C GLU A 132 -13.56 -23.68 14.99
N THR A 133 -14.38 -24.70 14.89
CA THR A 133 -15.45 -24.76 13.89
C THR A 133 -16.53 -23.71 14.17
N PRO A 134 -16.82 -22.82 13.21
CA PRO A 134 -17.79 -21.76 13.40
C PRO A 134 -19.22 -22.31 13.54
N ALA A 135 -20.02 -21.61 14.34
CA ALA A 135 -21.44 -21.90 14.50
C ALA A 135 -22.20 -21.85 13.16
N PRO A 136 -23.29 -22.61 12.99
CA PRO A 136 -24.06 -22.66 11.74
C PRO A 136 -24.50 -21.31 11.22
N ALA A 137 -24.92 -20.40 12.12
CA ALA A 137 -25.34 -19.04 11.76
C ALA A 137 -24.17 -18.21 11.16
N LEU A 138 -22.95 -18.36 11.70
CA LEU A 138 -21.78 -17.71 11.18
C LEU A 138 -21.38 -18.29 9.82
N ARG A 139 -21.47 -19.59 9.63
CA ARG A 139 -21.22 -20.24 8.34
C ARG A 139 -22.15 -19.72 7.26
N GLN A 140 -23.44 -19.64 7.56
CA GLN A 140 -24.43 -19.14 6.61
C GLN A 140 -24.15 -17.69 6.25
N TRP A 141 -23.91 -16.83 7.23
CA TRP A 141 -23.56 -15.43 6.98
C TRP A 141 -22.28 -15.28 6.12
N LEU A 142 -21.24 -16.09 6.38
CA LEU A 142 -20.01 -16.10 5.59
C LEU A 142 -20.27 -16.54 4.14
N ALA A 143 -21.13 -17.53 3.92
CA ALA A 143 -21.48 -18.01 2.59
C ALA A 143 -22.27 -16.96 1.80
N ASP A 144 -23.20 -16.26 2.46
CA ASP A 144 -24.06 -15.26 1.83
C ASP A 144 -23.29 -13.95 1.51
N GLU A 145 -22.53 -13.46 2.46
CA GLU A 145 -21.88 -12.14 2.35
C GLU A 145 -20.46 -12.20 1.79
N HIS A 146 -19.77 -13.34 1.95
CA HIS A 146 -18.33 -13.48 1.66
C HIS A 146 -18.01 -14.74 0.85
N ALA A 147 -18.78 -15.05 -0.20
CA ALA A 147 -18.63 -16.26 -1.02
C ALA A 147 -17.21 -16.50 -1.60
N ALA A 148 -16.40 -15.45 -1.75
CA ALA A 148 -15.03 -15.57 -2.25
C ALA A 148 -13.97 -15.72 -1.14
N LEU A 149 -14.41 -15.79 0.13
CA LEU A 149 -13.53 -15.93 1.29
C LEU A 149 -13.19 -17.41 1.52
N ILE A 150 -11.92 -17.71 1.64
CA ILE A 150 -11.46 -19.05 2.04
C ILE A 150 -11.51 -19.11 3.57
N VAL A 151 -12.32 -19.98 4.11
CA VAL A 151 -12.42 -20.18 5.55
C VAL A 151 -11.69 -21.45 5.92
N GLY A 152 -10.72 -21.31 6.83
CA GLY A 152 -9.96 -22.43 7.38
C GLY A 152 -10.18 -22.55 8.89
N VAL A 153 -10.33 -23.78 9.36
CA VAL A 153 -10.41 -24.15 10.78
C VAL A 153 -9.14 -24.87 11.15
N ALA A 154 -8.57 -24.59 12.32
CA ALA A 154 -7.36 -25.25 12.79
C ALA A 154 -7.58 -26.77 12.89
N ASP A 155 -6.62 -27.53 12.35
CA ASP A 155 -6.55 -28.98 12.47
C ASP A 155 -5.76 -29.30 13.75
N ASN A 156 -6.47 -29.60 14.86
CA ASN A 156 -5.89 -29.92 16.16
C ASN A 156 -5.50 -31.40 16.26
#